data_2f429853fb1e06db5580ca14f93673ec
#
_entry.id   2f429853fb1e06db5580ca14f93673ec
#
_cell.length_a   1.000
_cell.length_b   1.000
_cell.length_c   1.000
_cell.angle_alpha   90.00
_cell.angle_beta   90.00
_cell.angle_gamma   90.00
#
_symmetry.space_group_name_H-M   'P 1'
#
loop_
_entity.id
_entity.type
_entity.pdbx_description
1 polymer ?
#
loop_
_entity_poly.entity_id
_entity_poly.type
_entity_poly.pdbx_seq_one_letter_code
_entity_poly.pdbx_strand_id
1 'polypeptide(L)'
;MLSRRHFIGAAAASLAVASGATAQDSCAIFTPERQKAITPEGAVQLLKDGNARFLAGKSINCDLLAQVRATASGQSPFAAIVGCIDSRVPPELVFDQRIGDVFAARVAGNFVNDDIIGSLEFATKLAGAKAIVVLGHTECGAIKGGVDGAKLGLLTKMLENFDPAVQAAKATGGTQSSKNKAFVQATADANVLLTVKKLTDRSEVLRELVAQKQLVIVAAMHDISTGTVKFFG
;
A
#
# COMPACT_ATOMS: atom_id res chain seq x y z
N MET A 1 2.65 -27.12 73.60
CA MET A 1 2.84 -25.72 73.18
C MET A 1 3.30 -25.74 71.72
N LEU A 2 2.42 -25.48 70.77
CA LEU A 2 2.68 -25.53 69.33
C LEU A 2 2.69 -24.08 68.80
N SER A 3 3.86 -23.65 68.33
CA SER A 3 4.07 -22.32 67.72
C SER A 3 3.61 -22.33 66.25
N ARG A 4 2.64 -21.47 65.90
CA ARG A 4 2.18 -21.21 64.52
C ARG A 4 3.12 -20.17 63.88
N ARG A 5 3.94 -20.56 62.93
CA ARG A 5 4.67 -19.63 62.01
C ARG A 5 3.77 -19.24 60.87
N HIS A 6 3.46 -17.97 60.77
CA HIS A 6 2.77 -17.35 59.62
C HIS A 6 3.76 -17.14 58.49
N PHE A 7 3.47 -17.78 57.32
CA PHE A 7 4.14 -17.45 56.06
C PHE A 7 3.35 -16.31 55.41
N ILE A 8 3.95 -15.14 55.30
CA ILE A 8 3.46 -14.04 54.50
C ILE A 8 4.10 -14.20 53.13
N GLY A 9 3.34 -14.67 52.14
CA GLY A 9 3.74 -14.69 50.75
C GLY A 9 3.57 -13.30 50.11
N ALA A 10 4.69 -12.66 49.76
CA ALA A 10 4.67 -11.43 48.97
C ALA A 10 4.44 -11.77 47.51
N ALA A 11 3.27 -11.45 46.97
CA ALA A 11 3.01 -11.50 45.53
C ALA A 11 3.63 -10.28 44.89
N ALA A 12 4.69 -10.48 44.10
CA ALA A 12 5.26 -9.45 43.24
C ALA A 12 4.37 -9.27 42.01
N ALA A 13 3.60 -8.20 41.99
CA ALA A 13 2.86 -7.78 40.78
C ALA A 13 3.85 -7.15 39.80
N SER A 14 4.15 -7.87 38.71
CA SER A 14 4.92 -7.34 37.58
C SER A 14 4.03 -6.38 36.79
N LEU A 15 4.24 -5.09 37.02
CA LEU A 15 3.67 -4.04 36.15
C LEU A 15 4.38 -4.08 34.79
N ALA A 16 3.71 -4.63 33.76
CA ALA A 16 4.13 -4.47 32.39
C ALA A 16 3.96 -2.99 32.01
N VAL A 17 5.05 -2.25 31.95
CA VAL A 17 5.08 -0.88 31.41
C VAL A 17 4.92 -1.02 29.90
N ALA A 18 3.72 -0.80 29.39
CA ALA A 18 3.50 -0.57 27.97
C ALA A 18 4.22 0.74 27.61
N SER A 19 5.36 0.64 26.94
CA SER A 19 6.07 1.80 26.38
C SER A 19 5.19 2.41 25.30
N GLY A 20 4.40 3.42 25.66
CA GLY A 20 3.70 4.25 24.70
C GLY A 20 4.74 4.98 23.85
N ALA A 21 4.79 4.71 22.54
CA ALA A 21 5.60 5.48 21.61
C ALA A 21 5.21 6.97 21.74
N THR A 22 6.19 7.84 21.94
CA THR A 22 5.93 9.28 22.02
C THR A 22 5.59 9.83 20.63
N ALA A 23 4.90 10.96 20.55
CA ALA A 23 4.61 11.62 19.27
C ALA A 23 5.88 11.91 18.45
N GLN A 24 7.02 12.07 19.12
CA GLN A 24 8.31 12.31 18.49
C GLN A 24 8.87 11.04 17.81
N ASP A 25 8.63 9.85 18.37
CA ASP A 25 9.03 8.58 17.75
C ASP A 25 8.22 8.30 16.47
N SER A 26 6.97 8.75 16.43
CA SER A 26 6.10 8.60 15.25
C SER A 26 6.49 9.50 14.07
N CYS A 27 7.23 10.59 14.30
CA CYS A 27 7.76 11.50 13.26
C CYS A 27 9.19 11.18 12.82
N ALA A 28 9.86 10.20 13.45
CA ALA A 28 11.18 9.79 13.03
C ALA A 28 11.13 9.16 11.63
N ILE A 29 12.06 9.56 10.75
CA ILE A 29 12.20 8.99 9.42
C ILE A 29 12.54 7.49 9.52
N PHE A 30 12.21 6.74 8.47
CA PHE A 30 12.65 5.36 8.36
C PHE A 30 14.16 5.32 8.14
N THR A 31 14.88 4.57 8.99
CA THR A 31 16.34 4.40 8.88
C THR A 31 16.67 3.08 8.18
N PRO A 32 17.90 2.90 7.65
CA PRO A 32 18.34 1.64 7.08
C PRO A 32 18.18 0.45 8.06
N GLU A 33 18.43 0.66 9.36
CA GLU A 33 18.28 -0.36 10.39
C GLU A 33 16.82 -0.78 10.56
N ARG A 34 15.89 0.19 10.64
CA ARG A 34 14.44 -0.09 10.72
C ARG A 34 13.95 -0.79 9.46
N GLN A 35 14.38 -0.34 8.27
CA GLN A 35 14.03 -0.96 7.00
C GLN A 35 14.54 -2.40 6.92
N LYS A 36 15.75 -2.67 7.38
CA LYS A 36 16.34 -4.02 7.40
C LYS A 36 15.63 -4.95 8.39
N ALA A 37 15.16 -4.41 9.51
CA ALA A 37 14.51 -5.17 10.57
C ALA A 37 13.04 -5.51 10.29
N ILE A 38 12.36 -4.72 9.43
CA ILE A 38 10.95 -4.95 9.14
C ILE A 38 10.75 -6.15 8.20
N THR A 39 9.75 -6.97 8.48
CA THR A 39 9.33 -8.04 7.58
C THR A 39 8.42 -7.52 6.47
N PRO A 40 8.26 -8.26 5.35
CA PRO A 40 7.30 -7.90 4.31
C PRO A 40 5.88 -7.69 4.84
N GLU A 41 5.40 -8.56 5.71
CA GLU A 41 4.07 -8.47 6.33
C GLU A 41 4.00 -7.27 7.29
N GLY A 42 5.08 -6.99 8.03
CA GLY A 42 5.20 -5.82 8.89
C GLY A 42 5.11 -4.51 8.10
N ALA A 43 5.69 -4.46 6.90
CA ALA A 43 5.58 -3.31 6.00
C ALA A 43 4.12 -3.07 5.56
N VAL A 44 3.38 -4.14 5.21
CA VAL A 44 1.94 -4.03 4.90
C VAL A 44 1.14 -3.60 6.14
N GLN A 45 1.50 -4.09 7.34
CA GLN A 45 0.81 -3.71 8.57
C GLN A 45 0.99 -2.21 8.89
N LEU A 46 2.17 -1.64 8.67
CA LEU A 46 2.38 -0.18 8.84
C LEU A 46 1.46 0.65 7.94
N LEU A 47 1.20 0.21 6.70
CA LEU A 47 0.26 0.86 5.80
C LEU A 47 -1.18 0.73 6.30
N LYS A 48 -1.57 -0.44 6.79
CA LYS A 48 -2.91 -0.67 7.40
C LYS A 48 -3.12 0.23 8.62
N ASP A 49 -2.13 0.30 9.50
CA ASP A 49 -2.18 1.14 10.70
C ASP A 49 -2.25 2.63 10.33
N GLY A 50 -1.54 3.03 9.27
CA GLY A 50 -1.61 4.38 8.73
C GLY A 50 -2.99 4.72 8.20
N ASN A 51 -3.61 3.84 7.42
CA ASN A 51 -4.99 4.06 6.95
C ASN A 51 -5.99 4.10 8.12
N ALA A 52 -5.79 3.27 9.15
CA ALA A 52 -6.64 3.34 10.35
C ALA A 52 -6.52 4.70 11.08
N ARG A 53 -5.31 5.30 11.16
CA ARG A 53 -5.12 6.64 11.73
C ARG A 53 -5.79 7.71 10.85
N PHE A 54 -5.64 7.61 9.53
CA PHE A 54 -6.28 8.51 8.57
C PHE A 54 -7.81 8.51 8.76
N LEU A 55 -8.43 7.33 8.82
CA LEU A 55 -9.87 7.17 9.04
C LEU A 55 -10.34 7.71 10.39
N ALA A 56 -9.52 7.57 11.42
CA ALA A 56 -9.83 8.07 12.76
C ALA A 56 -9.63 9.59 12.92
N GLY A 57 -9.18 10.31 11.86
CA GLY A 57 -8.79 11.72 11.95
C GLY A 57 -7.59 11.95 12.88
N LYS A 58 -6.74 10.94 13.07
CA LYS A 58 -5.56 10.94 13.95
C LYS A 58 -4.26 10.84 13.15
N SER A 59 -4.24 11.40 11.94
CA SER A 59 -3.02 11.45 11.13
C SER A 59 -1.90 12.15 11.88
N ILE A 60 -0.69 11.62 11.73
CA ILE A 60 0.49 12.12 12.43
C ILE A 60 0.92 13.44 11.79
N ASN A 61 0.95 14.52 12.59
CA ASN A 61 1.39 15.83 12.14
C ASN A 61 2.87 16.03 12.49
N CYS A 62 3.73 16.03 11.47
CA CYS A 62 5.19 16.18 11.60
C CYS A 62 5.68 17.47 10.93
N ASP A 63 6.85 17.95 11.37
CA ASP A 63 7.60 18.97 10.63
C ASP A 63 8.15 18.36 9.33
N LEU A 64 7.44 18.61 8.23
CA LEU A 64 7.81 18.08 6.90
C LEU A 64 9.17 18.62 6.43
N LEU A 65 9.52 19.87 6.76
CA LEU A 65 10.83 20.43 6.41
C LEU A 65 11.96 19.78 7.20
N ALA A 66 11.73 19.38 8.44
CA ALA A 66 12.68 18.57 9.19
C ALA A 66 12.89 17.20 8.53
N GLN A 67 11.82 16.57 8.03
CA GLN A 67 11.92 15.29 7.29
C GLN A 67 12.65 15.46 5.96
N VAL A 68 12.39 16.53 5.20
CA VAL A 68 13.15 16.87 3.98
C VAL A 68 14.64 16.94 4.29
N ARG A 69 15.03 17.67 5.34
CA ARG A 69 16.45 17.79 5.74
C ARG A 69 17.03 16.44 6.17
N ALA A 70 16.28 15.65 6.91
CA ALA A 70 16.72 14.36 7.42
C ALA A 70 16.90 13.29 6.33
N THR A 71 16.13 13.40 5.22
CA THR A 71 16.18 12.46 4.10
C THR A 71 17.06 12.96 2.93
N ALA A 72 17.62 14.16 3.01
CA ALA A 72 18.36 14.78 1.91
C ALA A 72 19.60 13.99 1.46
N SER A 73 20.27 13.28 2.36
CA SER A 73 21.46 12.45 2.07
C SER A 73 21.15 11.00 1.72
N GLY A 74 19.90 10.55 1.89
CA GLY A 74 19.48 9.17 1.61
C GLY A 74 18.09 8.89 2.11
N GLN A 75 17.52 7.79 1.64
CA GLN A 75 16.17 7.35 1.98
C GLN A 75 16.15 5.84 2.24
N SER A 76 15.24 5.40 3.08
CA SER A 76 15.03 3.98 3.43
C SER A 76 13.54 3.62 3.40
N PRO A 77 12.85 3.75 2.25
CA PRO A 77 11.43 3.46 2.16
C PRO A 77 11.15 2.00 2.43
N PHE A 78 10.12 1.71 3.22
CA PHE A 78 9.78 0.34 3.55
C PHE A 78 8.81 -0.31 2.54
N ALA A 79 8.13 0.48 1.70
CA ALA A 79 7.17 0.00 0.71
C ALA A 79 7.20 0.84 -0.58
N ALA A 80 6.62 0.26 -1.66
CA ALA A 80 6.30 0.93 -2.90
C ALA A 80 4.81 0.79 -3.20
N ILE A 81 4.17 1.86 -3.68
CA ILE A 81 2.74 1.87 -3.98
C ILE A 81 2.54 2.19 -5.46
N VAL A 82 1.87 1.28 -6.18
CA VAL A 82 1.40 1.51 -7.56
C VAL A 82 -0.02 2.03 -7.49
N GLY A 83 -0.21 3.33 -7.72
CA GLY A 83 -1.51 3.99 -7.58
C GLY A 83 -2.01 4.67 -8.84
N CYS A 84 -3.25 5.14 -8.80
CA CYS A 84 -3.81 6.00 -9.83
C CYS A 84 -3.29 7.43 -9.71
N ILE A 85 -3.22 8.17 -10.84
CA ILE A 85 -2.97 9.63 -10.83
C ILE A 85 -4.15 10.43 -10.28
N ASP A 86 -5.28 9.80 -9.97
CA ASP A 86 -6.47 10.48 -9.42
C ASP A 86 -6.09 11.33 -8.20
N SER A 87 -6.43 12.62 -8.25
CA SER A 87 -6.02 13.60 -7.24
C SER A 87 -6.60 13.32 -5.84
N ARG A 88 -7.63 12.48 -5.75
CA ARG A 88 -8.29 12.09 -4.50
C ARG A 88 -7.60 10.93 -3.79
N VAL A 89 -6.57 10.31 -4.41
CA VAL A 89 -5.90 9.10 -3.91
C VAL A 89 -4.38 9.32 -3.79
N PRO A 90 -3.90 10.33 -3.04
CA PRO A 90 -2.48 10.46 -2.74
C PRO A 90 -2.09 9.37 -1.73
N PRO A 91 -1.24 8.39 -2.11
CA PRO A 91 -0.98 7.23 -1.26
C PRO A 91 -0.34 7.60 0.07
N GLU A 92 0.50 8.63 0.11
CA GLU A 92 1.16 9.10 1.32
C GLU A 92 0.12 9.57 2.36
N LEU A 93 -0.94 10.27 1.93
CA LEU A 93 -2.00 10.74 2.83
C LEU A 93 -2.95 9.61 3.21
N VAL A 94 -3.35 8.77 2.23
CA VAL A 94 -4.28 7.64 2.46
C VAL A 94 -3.70 6.65 3.48
N PHE A 95 -2.39 6.45 3.45
CA PHE A 95 -1.69 5.57 4.38
C PHE A 95 -0.99 6.31 5.52
N ASP A 96 -1.21 7.62 5.68
CA ASP A 96 -0.59 8.44 6.74
C ASP A 96 0.92 8.21 6.85
N GLN A 97 1.62 8.31 5.71
CA GLN A 97 3.05 8.12 5.61
C GLN A 97 3.79 9.46 5.46
N ARG A 98 5.06 9.45 5.81
CA ARG A 98 5.92 10.62 5.87
C ARG A 98 6.86 10.66 4.66
N ILE A 99 7.55 11.78 4.52
CA ILE A 99 8.57 11.94 3.49
C ILE A 99 9.68 10.88 3.70
N GLY A 100 9.93 10.08 2.67
CA GLY A 100 10.93 9.02 2.67
C GLY A 100 10.43 7.64 3.13
N ASP A 101 9.17 7.49 3.58
CA ASP A 101 8.63 6.22 4.03
C ASP A 101 8.25 5.27 2.90
N VAL A 102 7.73 5.81 1.78
CA VAL A 102 7.24 5.00 0.67
C VAL A 102 7.65 5.58 -0.70
N PHE A 103 7.83 4.69 -1.68
CA PHE A 103 7.85 5.06 -3.09
C PHE A 103 6.42 5.12 -3.64
N ALA A 104 6.13 6.06 -4.53
CA ALA A 104 4.85 6.17 -5.20
C ALA A 104 5.03 6.18 -6.72
N ALA A 105 4.59 5.11 -7.40
CA ALA A 105 4.48 5.03 -8.85
C ALA A 105 3.02 5.24 -9.25
N ARG A 106 2.71 6.30 -10.01
CA ARG A 106 1.32 6.66 -10.32
C ARG A 106 1.07 6.78 -11.81
N VAL A 107 0.04 6.10 -12.29
CA VAL A 107 -0.46 6.18 -13.67
C VAL A 107 -1.98 6.05 -13.66
N ALA A 108 -2.68 6.65 -14.62
CA ALA A 108 -4.14 6.57 -14.68
C ALA A 108 -4.62 5.12 -14.68
N GLY A 109 -5.37 4.71 -13.63
CA GLY A 109 -5.87 3.34 -13.45
C GLY A 109 -4.85 2.32 -12.94
N ASN A 110 -3.76 2.75 -12.31
CA ASN A 110 -2.83 1.91 -11.51
C ASN A 110 -2.37 0.59 -12.20
N PHE A 111 -2.22 0.59 -13.52
CA PHE A 111 -1.60 -0.52 -14.26
C PHE A 111 -0.07 -0.42 -14.23
N VAL A 112 0.64 -1.43 -14.73
CA VAL A 112 2.10 -1.43 -14.85
C VAL A 112 2.57 -1.62 -16.29
N ASN A 113 3.62 -0.91 -16.67
CA ASN A 113 4.41 -1.03 -17.87
C ASN A 113 5.87 -1.29 -17.50
N ASP A 114 6.77 -1.37 -18.48
CA ASP A 114 8.18 -1.69 -18.26
C ASP A 114 8.88 -0.65 -17.38
N ASP A 115 8.56 0.64 -17.55
CA ASP A 115 9.17 1.71 -16.76
C ASP A 115 8.76 1.63 -15.28
N ILE A 116 7.49 1.33 -15.01
CA ILE A 116 7.00 1.14 -13.64
C ILE A 116 7.58 -0.14 -13.04
N ILE A 117 7.62 -1.25 -13.78
CA ILE A 117 8.21 -2.50 -13.30
C ILE A 117 9.69 -2.30 -12.96
N GLY A 118 10.48 -1.69 -13.85
CA GLY A 118 11.89 -1.37 -13.58
C GLY A 118 12.08 -0.45 -12.37
N SER A 119 11.18 0.53 -12.19
CA SER A 119 11.19 1.39 -11.00
C SER A 119 10.90 0.60 -9.72
N LEU A 120 10.03 -0.41 -9.78
CA LEU A 120 9.74 -1.29 -8.64
C LEU A 120 10.87 -2.27 -8.35
N GLU A 121 11.60 -2.73 -9.37
CA GLU A 121 12.84 -3.51 -9.19
C GLU A 121 13.90 -2.67 -8.46
N PHE A 122 14.09 -1.41 -8.88
CA PHE A 122 14.94 -0.47 -8.17
C PHE A 122 14.49 -0.30 -6.72
N ALA A 123 13.20 -0.02 -6.49
CA ALA A 123 12.64 0.23 -5.16
C ALA A 123 12.82 -0.95 -4.20
N THR A 124 12.74 -2.19 -4.72
CA THR A 124 12.81 -3.40 -3.89
C THR A 124 14.22 -3.98 -3.82
N LYS A 125 14.85 -4.27 -4.97
CA LYS A 125 16.15 -4.95 -5.01
C LYS A 125 17.30 -4.05 -4.57
N LEU A 126 17.28 -2.77 -4.97
CA LEU A 126 18.37 -1.83 -4.69
C LEU A 126 18.09 -0.96 -3.47
N ALA A 127 16.87 -0.41 -3.36
CA ALA A 127 16.52 0.48 -2.26
C ALA A 127 15.89 -0.23 -1.04
N GLY A 128 15.63 -1.54 -1.12
CA GLY A 128 15.31 -2.39 0.04
C GLY A 128 13.85 -2.36 0.52
N ALA A 129 12.91 -1.79 -0.25
CA ALA A 129 11.49 -1.85 0.09
C ALA A 129 10.99 -3.30 0.21
N LYS A 130 10.16 -3.59 1.22
CA LYS A 130 9.71 -4.92 1.61
C LYS A 130 8.31 -5.27 1.11
N ALA A 131 7.54 -4.27 0.67
CA ALA A 131 6.18 -4.48 0.16
C ALA A 131 5.95 -3.67 -1.11
N ILE A 132 5.20 -4.24 -2.06
CA ILE A 132 4.55 -3.51 -3.15
C ILE A 132 3.05 -3.60 -2.93
N VAL A 133 2.35 -2.46 -2.94
CA VAL A 133 0.89 -2.39 -2.89
C VAL A 133 0.37 -1.87 -4.21
N VAL A 134 -0.42 -2.66 -4.94
CA VAL A 134 -1.18 -2.18 -6.08
C VAL A 134 -2.50 -1.63 -5.55
N LEU A 135 -2.60 -0.30 -5.50
CA LEU A 135 -3.72 0.43 -4.93
C LEU A 135 -4.67 0.92 -6.02
N GLY A 136 -5.78 0.21 -6.21
CA GLY A 136 -6.93 0.68 -6.97
C GLY A 136 -7.81 1.60 -6.14
N HIS A 137 -8.82 2.19 -6.77
CA HIS A 137 -9.82 2.98 -6.05
C HIS A 137 -11.20 2.88 -6.72
N THR A 138 -12.25 3.08 -5.92
CA THR A 138 -13.62 3.15 -6.43
C THR A 138 -13.81 4.36 -7.35
N GLU A 139 -14.77 4.28 -8.27
CA GLU A 139 -15.13 5.38 -9.18
C GLU A 139 -13.96 5.88 -10.05
N CYS A 140 -13.01 4.99 -10.42
CA CYS A 140 -11.83 5.35 -11.21
C CYS A 140 -12.21 5.77 -12.63
N GLY A 141 -11.87 7.02 -13.01
CA GLY A 141 -12.17 7.58 -14.32
C GLY A 141 -11.49 6.82 -15.48
N ALA A 142 -10.25 6.34 -15.28
CA ALA A 142 -9.55 5.56 -16.29
C ALA A 142 -10.21 4.18 -16.53
N ILE A 143 -10.65 3.51 -15.46
CA ILE A 143 -11.40 2.24 -15.56
C ILE A 143 -12.72 2.48 -16.29
N LYS A 144 -13.47 3.55 -15.94
CA LYS A 144 -14.70 3.94 -16.66
C LYS A 144 -14.44 4.16 -18.16
N GLY A 145 -13.36 4.88 -18.49
CA GLY A 145 -12.95 5.10 -19.87
C GLY A 145 -12.63 3.80 -20.62
N GLY A 146 -11.95 2.85 -19.97
CA GLY A 146 -11.69 1.53 -20.53
C GLY A 146 -12.96 0.71 -20.74
N VAL A 147 -13.89 0.73 -19.78
CA VAL A 147 -15.19 0.06 -19.88
C VAL A 147 -16.00 0.58 -21.07
N ASP A 148 -16.02 1.90 -21.30
CA ASP A 148 -16.77 2.53 -22.40
C ASP A 148 -15.99 2.55 -23.72
N GLY A 149 -14.73 2.13 -23.76
CA GLY A 149 -13.88 2.19 -24.96
C GLY A 149 -13.61 3.61 -25.43
N ALA A 150 -13.40 4.56 -24.51
CA ALA A 150 -13.19 5.97 -24.84
C ALA A 150 -11.99 6.18 -25.78
N LYS A 151 -12.08 7.18 -26.68
CA LYS A 151 -11.07 7.47 -27.69
C LYS A 151 -10.58 8.91 -27.55
N LEU A 152 -9.27 9.08 -27.26
CA LEU A 152 -8.62 10.39 -27.20
C LEU A 152 -7.09 10.23 -27.27
N GLY A 153 -6.48 10.55 -28.39
CA GLY A 153 -5.01 10.56 -28.54
C GLY A 153 -4.32 9.33 -27.91
N LEU A 154 -3.30 9.54 -27.11
CA LEU A 154 -2.56 8.49 -26.41
C LEU A 154 -3.39 7.80 -25.29
N LEU A 155 -4.46 8.44 -24.79
CA LEU A 155 -5.38 7.83 -23.85
C LEU A 155 -6.00 6.56 -24.43
N THR A 156 -6.33 6.55 -25.71
CA THR A 156 -6.87 5.37 -26.40
C THR A 156 -6.00 4.14 -26.19
N LYS A 157 -4.70 4.26 -26.47
CA LYS A 157 -3.73 3.16 -26.29
C LYS A 157 -3.53 2.81 -24.81
N MET A 158 -3.53 3.81 -23.95
CA MET A 158 -3.39 3.59 -22.49
C MET A 158 -4.55 2.77 -21.93
N LEU A 159 -5.79 3.03 -22.38
CA LEU A 159 -6.99 2.32 -21.92
C LEU A 159 -7.01 0.83 -22.32
N GLU A 160 -6.30 0.42 -23.37
CA GLU A 160 -6.15 -1.00 -23.77
C GLU A 160 -5.53 -1.85 -22.65
N ASN A 161 -4.79 -1.25 -21.71
CA ASN A 161 -4.28 -1.97 -20.55
C ASN A 161 -5.38 -2.56 -19.65
N PHE A 162 -6.62 -2.05 -19.75
CA PHE A 162 -7.76 -2.53 -18.96
C PHE A 162 -8.58 -3.62 -19.66
N ASP A 163 -8.32 -3.92 -20.94
CA ASP A 163 -9.06 -4.94 -21.68
C ASP A 163 -9.14 -6.29 -20.95
N PRO A 164 -8.04 -6.83 -20.38
CA PRO A 164 -8.10 -8.07 -19.61
C PRO A 164 -9.01 -7.98 -18.38
N ALA A 165 -9.02 -6.83 -17.71
CA ALA A 165 -9.86 -6.60 -16.52
C ALA A 165 -11.34 -6.45 -16.90
N VAL A 166 -11.63 -5.76 -18.02
CA VAL A 166 -12.99 -5.64 -18.59
C VAL A 166 -13.52 -7.02 -18.98
N GLN A 167 -12.69 -7.88 -19.62
CA GLN A 167 -13.10 -9.24 -19.96
C GLN A 167 -13.35 -10.08 -18.70
N ALA A 168 -12.52 -9.98 -17.67
CA ALA A 168 -12.73 -10.67 -16.42
C ALA A 168 -14.03 -10.22 -15.72
N ALA A 169 -14.35 -8.93 -15.76
CA ALA A 169 -15.59 -8.40 -15.21
C ALA A 169 -16.84 -8.89 -15.94
N LYS A 170 -16.77 -9.17 -17.26
CA LYS A 170 -17.91 -9.77 -18.01
C LYS A 170 -18.35 -11.11 -17.45
N ALA A 171 -17.43 -11.90 -16.91
CA ALA A 171 -17.73 -13.18 -16.29
C ALA A 171 -18.61 -13.06 -15.03
N THR A 172 -18.64 -11.88 -14.39
CA THR A 172 -19.49 -11.62 -13.22
C THR A 172 -20.93 -11.23 -13.61
N GLY A 173 -21.20 -11.03 -14.89
CA GLY A 173 -22.50 -10.61 -15.44
C GLY A 173 -22.72 -9.10 -15.41
N GLY A 174 -23.81 -8.66 -16.02
CA GLY A 174 -24.21 -7.26 -16.08
C GLY A 174 -23.83 -6.54 -17.37
N THR A 175 -24.40 -5.34 -17.56
CA THR A 175 -24.17 -4.52 -18.75
C THR A 175 -22.81 -3.84 -18.65
N GLN A 176 -21.97 -4.01 -19.69
CA GLN A 176 -20.72 -3.28 -19.84
C GLN A 176 -21.02 -1.79 -20.11
N SER A 177 -20.89 -0.96 -19.08
CA SER A 177 -21.09 0.47 -19.18
C SER A 177 -20.48 1.15 -17.94
N SER A 178 -19.89 2.33 -18.11
CA SER A 178 -19.43 3.18 -17.00
C SER A 178 -20.57 3.65 -16.07
N LYS A 179 -21.82 3.58 -16.53
CA LYS A 179 -23.01 3.86 -15.72
C LYS A 179 -23.36 2.69 -14.79
N ASN A 180 -22.90 1.49 -15.08
CA ASN A 180 -23.06 0.32 -14.21
C ASN A 180 -21.93 0.29 -13.16
N LYS A 181 -22.20 0.85 -12.00
CA LYS A 181 -21.21 0.94 -10.89
C LYS A 181 -20.65 -0.42 -10.49
N ALA A 182 -21.49 -1.46 -10.47
CA ALA A 182 -21.05 -2.81 -10.12
C ALA A 182 -20.07 -3.37 -11.16
N PHE A 183 -20.31 -3.14 -12.46
CA PHE A 183 -19.39 -3.55 -13.52
C PHE A 183 -18.07 -2.78 -13.47
N VAL A 184 -18.11 -1.47 -13.24
CA VAL A 184 -16.92 -0.63 -13.05
C VAL A 184 -16.10 -1.12 -11.86
N GLN A 185 -16.74 -1.42 -10.73
CA GLN A 185 -16.05 -1.93 -9.54
C GLN A 185 -15.43 -3.31 -9.78
N ALA A 186 -16.17 -4.23 -10.40
CA ALA A 186 -15.64 -5.55 -10.76
C ALA A 186 -14.43 -5.44 -11.71
N THR A 187 -14.45 -4.47 -12.64
CA THR A 187 -13.31 -4.19 -13.52
C THR A 187 -12.12 -3.63 -12.72
N ALA A 188 -12.36 -2.72 -11.78
CA ALA A 188 -11.31 -2.16 -10.92
C ALA A 188 -10.66 -3.23 -10.03
N ASP A 189 -11.47 -4.11 -9.45
CA ASP A 189 -11.00 -5.24 -8.62
C ASP A 189 -10.17 -6.23 -9.47
N ALA A 190 -10.67 -6.59 -10.65
CA ALA A 190 -9.91 -7.44 -11.59
C ALA A 190 -8.58 -6.78 -12.00
N ASN A 191 -8.57 -5.48 -12.25
CA ASN A 191 -7.37 -4.75 -12.67
C ASN A 191 -6.28 -4.79 -11.59
N VAL A 192 -6.58 -4.58 -10.31
CA VAL A 192 -5.55 -4.65 -9.25
C VAL A 192 -4.99 -6.07 -9.11
N LEU A 193 -5.84 -7.10 -9.19
CA LEU A 193 -5.41 -8.49 -9.08
C LEU A 193 -4.53 -8.91 -10.28
N LEU A 194 -4.95 -8.55 -11.51
CA LEU A 194 -4.17 -8.80 -12.73
C LEU A 194 -2.84 -8.02 -12.73
N THR A 195 -2.83 -6.81 -12.18
CA THR A 195 -1.60 -6.02 -12.06
C THR A 195 -0.61 -6.67 -11.08
N VAL A 196 -1.06 -7.17 -9.94
CA VAL A 196 -0.21 -7.96 -9.01
C VAL A 196 0.39 -9.17 -9.72
N LYS A 197 -0.44 -9.94 -10.45
CA LYS A 197 0.04 -11.09 -11.22
C LYS A 197 1.06 -10.67 -12.28
N LYS A 198 0.80 -9.60 -13.03
CA LYS A 198 1.68 -9.09 -14.09
C LYS A 198 3.06 -8.72 -13.58
N LEU A 199 3.19 -8.23 -12.33
CA LEU A 199 4.47 -7.89 -11.71
C LEU A 199 5.38 -9.12 -11.62
N THR A 200 4.88 -10.23 -11.09
CA THR A 200 5.67 -11.46 -10.96
C THR A 200 5.82 -12.23 -12.27
N ASP A 201 4.84 -12.15 -13.19
CA ASP A 201 4.95 -12.79 -14.50
C ASP A 201 6.04 -12.14 -15.35
N ARG A 202 6.19 -10.81 -15.28
CA ARG A 202 7.07 -10.03 -16.15
C ARG A 202 8.45 -9.72 -15.55
N SER A 203 8.57 -9.68 -14.23
CA SER A 203 9.83 -9.42 -13.53
C SER A 203 10.35 -10.67 -12.86
N GLU A 204 11.49 -11.15 -13.33
CA GLU A 204 12.24 -12.23 -12.66
C GLU A 204 12.75 -11.77 -11.29
N VAL A 205 13.24 -10.52 -11.20
CA VAL A 205 13.73 -9.92 -9.95
C VAL A 205 12.66 -9.91 -8.87
N LEU A 206 11.45 -9.43 -9.19
CA LEU A 206 10.35 -9.38 -8.23
C LEU A 206 9.88 -10.79 -7.86
N ARG A 207 9.81 -11.70 -8.84
CA ARG A 207 9.43 -13.10 -8.61
C ARG A 207 10.40 -13.81 -7.65
N GLU A 208 11.71 -13.62 -7.83
CA GLU A 208 12.73 -14.16 -6.94
C GLU A 208 12.62 -13.60 -5.51
N LEU A 209 12.46 -12.28 -5.36
CA LEU A 209 12.31 -11.65 -4.04
C LEU A 209 11.08 -12.19 -3.29
N VAL A 210 9.97 -12.41 -4.00
CA VAL A 210 8.76 -13.02 -3.42
C VAL A 210 9.01 -14.47 -3.03
N ALA A 211 9.65 -15.28 -3.90
CA ALA A 211 9.97 -16.67 -3.62
C ALA A 211 10.91 -16.82 -2.41
N GLN A 212 11.81 -15.86 -2.21
CA GLN A 212 12.74 -15.81 -1.07
C GLN A 212 12.12 -15.19 0.19
N LYS A 213 10.82 -14.81 0.17
CA LYS A 213 10.11 -14.14 1.27
C LYS A 213 10.77 -12.81 1.71
N GLN A 214 11.44 -12.14 0.79
CA GLN A 214 12.04 -10.82 1.00
C GLN A 214 11.11 -9.69 0.58
N LEU A 215 10.08 -9.99 -0.19
CA LEU A 215 9.09 -9.08 -0.72
C LEU A 215 7.71 -9.70 -0.65
N VAL A 216 6.70 -8.89 -0.32
CA VAL A 216 5.29 -9.20 -0.54
C VAL A 216 4.69 -8.24 -1.56
N ILE A 217 3.86 -8.75 -2.46
CA ILE A 217 3.10 -7.95 -3.42
C ILE A 217 1.62 -8.18 -3.13
N VAL A 218 0.89 -7.12 -2.81
CA VAL A 218 -0.52 -7.20 -2.42
C VAL A 218 -1.39 -6.25 -3.24
N ALA A 219 -2.63 -6.67 -3.48
CA ALA A 219 -3.67 -5.83 -4.07
C ALA A 219 -4.45 -5.12 -2.96
N ALA A 220 -4.84 -3.87 -3.22
CA ALA A 220 -5.70 -3.10 -2.32
C ALA A 220 -6.66 -2.20 -3.10
N MET A 221 -7.80 -1.87 -2.49
CA MET A 221 -8.83 -1.00 -3.05
C MET A 221 -9.18 0.10 -2.05
N HIS A 222 -8.99 1.35 -2.47
CA HIS A 222 -9.37 2.54 -1.72
C HIS A 222 -10.79 2.96 -2.08
N ASP A 223 -11.66 3.05 -1.11
CA ASP A 223 -12.98 3.65 -1.28
C ASP A 223 -12.87 5.17 -1.09
N ILE A 224 -13.02 5.92 -2.19
CA ILE A 224 -12.91 7.38 -2.18
C ILE A 224 -14.04 8.09 -1.43
N SER A 225 -15.12 7.39 -1.07
CA SER A 225 -16.25 7.97 -0.31
C SER A 225 -16.04 7.86 1.20
N THR A 226 -15.29 6.87 1.66
CA THR A 226 -15.07 6.60 3.10
C THR A 226 -13.62 6.79 3.52
N GLY A 227 -12.67 6.74 2.59
CA GLY A 227 -11.23 6.73 2.87
C GLY A 227 -10.68 5.34 3.21
N THR A 228 -11.53 4.31 3.31
CA THR A 228 -11.13 2.95 3.70
C THR A 228 -10.31 2.27 2.62
N VAL A 229 -9.23 1.60 3.02
CA VAL A 229 -8.47 0.71 2.14
C VAL A 229 -8.72 -0.74 2.53
N LYS A 230 -9.30 -1.51 1.59
CA LYS A 230 -9.47 -2.96 1.71
C LYS A 230 -8.30 -3.66 1.02
N PHE A 231 -7.55 -4.48 1.74
CA PHE A 231 -6.54 -5.36 1.17
C PHE A 231 -7.20 -6.68 0.74
N PHE A 232 -6.83 -7.15 -0.46
CA PHE A 232 -7.24 -8.47 -0.93
C PHE A 232 -6.26 -9.50 -0.35
N GLY A 233 -6.79 -10.50 0.34
CA GLY A 233 -6.05 -11.61 0.93
C GLY A 233 -6.19 -12.86 0.12
#